data_b9ca10e5bbcac94fe42e302853d61b0e
#
_entry.id   b9ca10e5bbcac94fe42e302853d61b0e
#
_cell.length_a   1.000
_cell.length_b   1.000
_cell.length_c   1.000
_cell.angle_alpha   90.00
_cell.angle_beta   90.00
_cell.angle_gamma   90.00
#
_symmetry.space_group_name_H-M   'P 1'
#
loop_
_entity.id
_entity.type
_entity.pdbx_description
1 polymer ?
#
loop_
_entity_poly.entity_id
_entity_poly.type
_entity_poly.pdbx_seq_one_letter_code
_entity_poly.pdbx_strand_id
1 'polypeptide(L)'
;IPEFIGIINYSIMGLIQLQLGPGNDTPQDEVLRLYQNYFHKAKELMLAKNHDYDEAWREMRVSSYTDLILMKINRTKQIEDHQGTTIISEGIDANYFDMVNYAVFGLIRLVVEQE
;
A
#
# COMPACT_ATOMS: atom_id res chain seq x y z
N ILE A 1 -6.15 13.81 5.60
CA ILE A 1 -4.89 13.81 4.82
C ILE A 1 -3.77 13.08 5.57
N PRO A 2 -3.47 13.39 6.85
CA PRO A 2 -2.38 12.68 7.53
C PRO A 2 -2.62 11.18 7.64
N GLU A 3 -3.86 10.75 7.71
CA GLU A 3 -4.20 9.32 7.81
C GLU A 3 -3.77 8.56 6.55
N PHE A 4 -4.01 9.13 5.38
CA PHE A 4 -3.58 8.48 4.12
C PHE A 4 -2.07 8.44 3.99
N ILE A 5 -1.38 9.52 4.39
CA ILE A 5 0.09 9.54 4.39
C ILE A 5 0.62 8.47 5.34
N GLY A 6 0.02 8.35 6.52
CA GLY A 6 0.40 7.31 7.48
C GLY A 6 0.24 5.91 6.92
N ILE A 7 -0.84 5.66 6.18
CA ILE A 7 -1.09 4.36 5.56
C ILE A 7 -0.06 4.07 4.47
N ILE A 8 0.30 5.06 3.66
CA ILE A 8 1.34 4.89 2.64
C ILE A 8 2.66 4.48 3.32
N ASN A 9 3.05 5.20 4.35
CA ASN A 9 4.30 4.92 5.05
C ASN A 9 4.27 3.54 5.72
N TYR A 10 3.18 3.22 6.40
CA TYR A 10 3.01 1.91 7.03
C TYR A 10 3.13 0.78 6.01
N SER A 11 2.47 0.93 4.88
CA SER A 11 2.43 -0.12 3.86
C SER A 11 3.80 -0.33 3.21
N ILE A 12 4.49 0.76 2.90
CA ILE A 12 5.83 0.67 2.31
C ILE A 12 6.82 0.10 3.31
N MET A 13 6.74 0.52 4.58
CA MET A 13 7.60 -0.06 5.62
C MET A 13 7.31 -1.56 5.79
N GLY A 14 6.05 -1.96 5.65
CA GLY A 14 5.69 -3.38 5.64
C GLY A 14 6.35 -4.14 4.51
N LEU A 15 6.37 -3.58 3.30
CA LEU A 15 7.04 -4.18 2.15
C LEU A 15 8.55 -4.32 2.38
N ILE A 16 9.16 -3.28 2.94
CA ILE A 16 10.59 -3.31 3.27
C ILE A 16 10.87 -4.41 4.31
N GLN A 17 10.02 -4.51 5.32
CA GLN A 17 10.16 -5.52 6.36
C GLN A 17 10.06 -6.94 5.79
N LEU A 18 9.19 -7.16 4.84
CA LEU A 18 9.07 -8.46 4.16
C LEU A 18 10.35 -8.82 3.43
N GLN A 19 11.00 -7.83 2.82
CA GLN A 19 12.25 -8.07 2.09
C GLN A 19 13.43 -8.33 3.03
N LEU A 20 13.57 -7.50 4.07
CA LEU A 20 14.75 -7.55 4.94
C LEU A 20 14.63 -8.56 6.07
N GLY A 21 13.41 -8.89 6.47
CA GLY A 21 13.17 -9.75 7.62
C GLY A 21 13.31 -8.98 8.93
N PRO A 22 12.93 -9.61 10.05
CA PRO A 22 12.96 -8.95 11.35
C PRO A 22 14.40 -8.79 11.87
N GLY A 23 14.62 -7.73 12.62
CA GLY A 23 15.87 -7.53 13.34
C GLY A 23 17.04 -7.04 12.54
N ASN A 24 16.79 -6.47 11.37
CA ASN A 24 17.88 -5.95 10.56
C ASN A 24 18.22 -4.52 10.91
N ASP A 25 19.51 -4.26 11.15
CA ASP A 25 19.99 -2.91 11.37
C ASP A 25 20.41 -2.35 10.02
N THR A 26 19.48 -1.95 9.24
CA THR A 26 19.75 -1.44 7.90
C THR A 26 20.07 0.05 7.97
N PRO A 27 21.13 0.51 7.30
CA PRO A 27 21.44 1.94 7.27
C PRO A 27 20.30 2.77 6.71
N GLN A 28 20.15 3.98 7.23
CA GLN A 28 19.04 4.86 6.89
C GLN A 28 18.95 5.17 5.39
N ASP A 29 20.08 5.40 4.74
CA ASP A 29 20.10 5.68 3.30
C ASP A 29 19.64 4.47 2.48
N GLU A 30 19.95 3.27 2.92
CA GLU A 30 19.45 2.05 2.28
C GLU A 30 17.93 1.93 2.45
N VAL A 31 17.42 2.23 3.63
CA VAL A 31 15.98 2.23 3.87
C VAL A 31 15.27 3.24 2.97
N LEU A 32 15.83 4.44 2.81
CA LEU A 32 15.26 5.45 1.93
C LEU A 32 15.26 4.98 0.48
N ARG A 33 16.32 4.33 0.04
CA ARG A 33 16.40 3.79 -1.31
C ARG A 33 15.31 2.73 -1.53
N LEU A 34 15.12 1.84 -0.56
CA LEU A 34 14.09 0.81 -0.64
C LEU A 34 12.69 1.43 -0.64
N TYR A 35 12.49 2.47 0.16
CA TYR A 35 11.21 3.18 0.20
C TYR A 35 10.87 3.74 -1.18
N GLN A 36 11.83 4.42 -1.80
CA GLN A 36 11.61 5.00 -3.13
C GLN A 36 11.34 3.92 -4.18
N ASN A 37 12.05 2.81 -4.11
CA ASN A 37 11.85 1.70 -5.03
C ASN A 37 10.45 1.10 -4.91
N TYR A 38 9.97 0.88 -3.70
CA TYR A 38 8.64 0.29 -3.49
C TYR A 38 7.53 1.28 -3.85
N PHE A 39 7.73 2.56 -3.56
CA PHE A 39 6.77 3.58 -3.98
C PHE A 39 6.65 3.61 -5.51
N HIS A 40 7.78 3.52 -6.20
CA HIS A 40 7.81 3.50 -7.66
C HIS A 40 7.13 2.24 -8.21
N LYS A 41 7.37 1.08 -7.60
CA LYS A 41 6.67 -0.16 -8.00
C LYS A 41 5.17 -0.05 -7.82
N ALA A 42 4.72 0.55 -6.73
CA ALA A 42 3.31 0.76 -6.50
C ALA A 42 2.70 1.64 -7.59
N LYS A 43 3.42 2.69 -7.98
CA LYS A 43 2.98 3.57 -9.06
C LYS A 43 2.87 2.84 -10.38
N GLU A 44 3.86 2.01 -10.71
CA GLU A 44 3.83 1.23 -11.96
C GLU A 44 2.64 0.27 -11.97
N LEU A 45 2.38 -0.37 -10.84
CA LEU A 45 1.25 -1.29 -10.73
C LEU A 45 -0.08 -0.54 -10.88
N MET A 46 -0.19 0.63 -10.28
CA MET A 46 -1.36 1.48 -10.40
C MET A 46 -1.60 1.89 -11.86
N LEU A 47 -0.54 2.30 -12.56
CA LEU A 47 -0.68 2.72 -13.96
C LEU A 47 -1.14 1.56 -14.84
N ALA A 48 -0.65 0.35 -14.60
CA ALA A 48 -1.07 -0.82 -15.33
C ALA A 48 -2.55 -1.12 -15.09
N LYS A 49 -2.98 -1.09 -13.83
CA LYS A 49 -4.38 -1.33 -13.47
C LYS A 49 -5.29 -0.23 -14.00
N ASN A 50 -4.82 1.01 -13.97
CA ASN A 50 -5.59 2.14 -14.45
C ASN A 50 -5.87 2.03 -15.94
N HIS A 51 -4.92 1.52 -16.69
CA HIS A 51 -5.11 1.26 -18.11
C HIS A 51 -6.27 0.27 -18.34
N ASP A 52 -6.36 -0.76 -17.49
CA ASP A 52 -7.39 -1.79 -17.61
C ASP A 52 -8.77 -1.31 -17.16
N TYR A 53 -8.83 -0.47 -16.12
CA TYR A 53 -10.09 -0.07 -15.52
C TYR A 53 -10.53 1.35 -15.84
N ASP A 54 -9.83 2.02 -16.76
CA ASP A 54 -10.22 3.34 -17.27
C ASP A 54 -10.50 4.35 -16.16
N GLU A 55 -9.59 4.42 -15.20
CA GLU A 55 -9.66 5.39 -14.09
C GLU A 55 -10.95 5.34 -13.28
N ALA A 56 -11.52 4.15 -13.12
CA ALA A 56 -12.75 3.99 -12.34
C ALA A 56 -12.62 4.55 -10.92
N TRP A 57 -11.40 4.62 -10.38
CA TRP A 57 -11.16 5.14 -9.04
C TRP A 57 -11.61 6.61 -8.88
N ARG A 58 -11.68 7.36 -9.97
CA ARG A 58 -12.09 8.77 -9.90
C ARG A 58 -13.54 8.94 -9.49
N GLU A 59 -14.36 7.94 -9.70
CA GLU A 59 -15.77 8.00 -9.36
C GLU A 59 -16.06 7.52 -7.95
N MET A 60 -15.07 6.99 -7.26
CA MET A 60 -15.25 6.46 -5.92
C MET A 60 -15.22 7.58 -4.89
N ARG A 61 -16.02 7.40 -3.83
CA ARG A 61 -15.98 8.33 -2.70
C ARG A 61 -14.74 8.08 -1.87
N VAL A 62 -14.24 9.13 -1.22
CA VAL A 62 -13.08 9.02 -0.34
C VAL A 62 -13.31 7.97 0.76
N SER A 63 -14.54 7.92 1.31
CA SER A 63 -14.89 6.92 2.32
C SER A 63 -14.74 5.48 1.80
N SER A 64 -14.94 5.28 0.50
CA SER A 64 -14.78 3.94 -0.10
C SER A 64 -13.32 3.49 -0.07
N TYR A 65 -12.37 4.41 -0.26
CA TYR A 65 -10.96 4.07 -0.15
C TYR A 65 -10.60 3.69 1.28
N THR A 66 -11.15 4.39 2.27
CA THR A 66 -10.95 4.05 3.67
C THR A 66 -11.45 2.64 3.96
N ASP A 67 -12.64 2.30 3.48
CA ASP A 67 -13.20 0.97 3.68
C ASP A 67 -12.36 -0.13 3.04
N LEU A 68 -11.87 0.11 1.82
CA LEU A 68 -11.00 -0.84 1.13
C LEU A 68 -9.68 -1.03 1.89
N ILE A 69 -9.12 0.06 2.40
CA ILE A 69 -7.88 0.00 3.18
C ILE A 69 -8.10 -0.82 4.46
N LEU A 70 -9.21 -0.59 5.16
CA LEU A 70 -9.54 -1.35 6.37
C LEU A 70 -9.66 -2.84 6.07
N MET A 71 -10.28 -3.20 4.95
CA MET A 71 -10.36 -4.60 4.53
C MET A 71 -8.98 -5.20 4.31
N LYS A 72 -8.07 -4.45 3.69
CA LYS A 72 -6.71 -4.92 3.44
C LYS A 72 -5.91 -5.05 4.73
N ILE A 73 -6.10 -4.14 5.67
CA ILE A 73 -5.46 -4.22 6.98
C ILE A 73 -5.91 -5.49 7.71
N ASN A 74 -7.20 -5.75 7.72
CA ASN A 74 -7.75 -6.94 8.36
C ASN A 74 -7.22 -8.23 7.71
N ARG A 75 -7.13 -8.24 6.40
CA ARG A 75 -6.60 -9.40 5.68
C ARG A 75 -5.14 -9.64 6.02
N THR A 76 -4.33 -8.58 6.06
CA THR A 76 -2.93 -8.67 6.44
C THR A 76 -2.79 -9.24 7.86
N LYS A 77 -3.62 -8.76 8.78
CA LYS A 77 -3.62 -9.23 10.15
C LYS A 77 -3.99 -10.72 10.22
N GLN A 78 -4.98 -11.15 9.48
CA GLN A 78 -5.36 -12.56 9.43
C GLN A 78 -4.24 -13.45 8.91
N ILE A 79 -3.54 -12.99 7.88
CA ILE A 79 -2.41 -13.74 7.34
C ILE A 79 -1.29 -13.86 8.37
N GLU A 80 -0.99 -12.78 9.09
CA GLU A 80 0.03 -12.79 10.14
C GLU A 80 -0.37 -13.72 11.29
N ASP A 81 -1.64 -13.71 11.70
CA ASP A 81 -2.13 -14.54 12.78
C ASP A 81 -2.03 -16.04 12.44
N HIS A 82 -2.06 -16.38 11.18
CA HIS A 82 -1.89 -17.76 10.74
C HIS A 82 -0.42 -18.10 10.53
N GLN A 83 0.47 -17.22 10.91
CA GLN A 83 1.93 -17.43 10.92
C GLN A 83 2.50 -17.92 9.60
N GLY A 84 1.97 -17.41 8.53
CA GLY A 84 2.48 -17.76 7.23
C GLY A 84 2.15 -19.17 6.78
N THR A 85 1.23 -19.82 7.45
CA THR A 85 0.78 -21.12 6.96
C THR A 85 0.07 -20.96 5.64
N THR A 86 -0.32 -19.76 5.39
CA THR A 86 -0.82 -19.48 4.14
C THR A 86 0.36 -19.07 3.37
N ILE A 87 0.76 -19.68 2.58
CA ILE A 87 1.62 -19.35 1.62
C ILE A 87 1.46 -18.13 1.05
N ILE A 88 1.67 -17.33 1.61
CA ILE A 88 1.22 -16.44 0.92
C ILE A 88 1.79 -15.20 1.22
N SER A 89 3.00 -15.21 1.19
CA SER A 89 3.72 -14.08 0.81
C SER A 89 3.06 -13.41 -0.36
N GLU A 90 2.44 -14.18 -1.26
CA GLU A 90 1.69 -13.64 -2.32
C GLU A 90 0.60 -12.69 -1.92
N GLY A 91 -0.03 -12.91 -0.83
CA GLY A 91 -1.14 -12.09 -0.40
C GLY A 91 -0.71 -10.85 0.36
N ILE A 92 0.37 -10.91 1.14
CA ILE A 92 0.78 -9.80 1.99
C ILE A 92 1.34 -8.65 1.18
N ASP A 93 2.26 -8.90 0.27
CA ASP A 93 2.85 -7.82 -0.53
C ASP A 93 1.80 -7.17 -1.43
N ALA A 94 0.93 -7.96 -2.06
CA ALA A 94 -0.14 -7.43 -2.88
C ALA A 94 -1.06 -6.53 -2.05
N ASN A 95 -1.38 -6.91 -0.82
CA ASN A 95 -2.19 -6.10 0.06
C ASN A 95 -1.52 -4.77 0.40
N TYR A 96 -0.22 -4.77 0.67
CA TYR A 96 0.50 -3.53 0.94
C TYR A 96 0.52 -2.61 -0.27
N PHE A 97 0.76 -3.14 -1.47
CA PHE A 97 0.70 -2.32 -2.69
C PHE A 97 -0.68 -1.73 -2.91
N ASP A 98 -1.73 -2.50 -2.68
CA ASP A 98 -3.11 -2.00 -2.82
C ASP A 98 -3.37 -0.88 -1.82
N MET A 99 -2.91 -1.03 -0.58
CA MET A 99 -3.10 0.02 0.43
C MET A 99 -2.38 1.31 0.06
N VAL A 100 -1.16 1.22 -0.48
CA VAL A 100 -0.45 2.39 -0.97
C VAL A 100 -1.28 3.09 -2.03
N ASN A 101 -1.78 2.35 -3.01
CA ASN A 101 -2.49 2.93 -4.14
C ASN A 101 -3.84 3.52 -3.74
N TYR A 102 -4.59 2.85 -2.88
CA TYR A 102 -5.85 3.40 -2.38
C TYR A 102 -5.61 4.69 -1.58
N ALA A 103 -4.56 4.73 -0.76
CA ALA A 103 -4.24 5.92 0.00
C ALA A 103 -3.81 7.07 -0.92
N VAL A 104 -3.05 6.78 -1.97
CA VAL A 104 -2.67 7.79 -2.97
C VAL A 104 -3.90 8.31 -3.68
N PHE A 105 -4.83 7.44 -4.08
CA PHE A 105 -6.08 7.86 -4.73
C PHE A 105 -6.88 8.77 -3.80
N GLY A 106 -6.96 8.42 -2.51
CA GLY A 106 -7.64 9.26 -1.53
C GLY A 106 -7.01 10.63 -1.44
N LEU A 107 -5.69 10.72 -1.43
CA LEU A 107 -4.98 11.99 -1.39
C LEU A 107 -5.22 12.83 -2.64
N ILE A 108 -5.20 12.20 -3.82
CA ILE A 108 -5.46 12.91 -5.07
C ILE A 108 -6.85 13.52 -5.03
N ARG A 109 -7.86 12.77 -4.58
CA ARG A 109 -9.23 13.26 -4.51
C ARG A 109 -9.37 14.39 -3.49
N LEU A 110 -8.68 14.31 -2.37
CA LEU A 110 -8.79 15.32 -1.32
C LEU A 110 -7.99 16.58 -1.61
N VAL A 111 -6.83 16.43 -2.21
CA VAL A 111 -5.88 17.55 -2.35
C VAL A 111 -5.86 18.13 -3.76
N VAL A 112 -5.77 17.26 -4.74
CA VAL A 112 -5.59 17.70 -6.14
C VAL A 112 -6.91 18.00 -6.82
N GLU A 113 -7.88 17.12 -6.69
CA GLU A 113 -9.15 17.27 -7.41
C GLU A 113 -10.22 17.97 -6.61
N GLN A 114 -10.02 18.11 -5.32
CA GLN A 114 -10.94 18.83 -4.42
C GLN A 114 -12.40 18.46 -4.66
N GLU A 115 -12.68 17.23 -4.45
CA GLU A 115 -14.02 16.74 -4.61
C GLU A 115 -15.06 17.54 -3.86
#